data_c0431bcc20b45ab315331bb3cda8751e
#
_entry.id   c0431bcc20b45ab315331bb3cda8751e
#
_cell.length_a   1.000
_cell.length_b   1.000
_cell.length_c   1.000
_cell.angle_alpha   90.00
_cell.angle_beta   90.00
_cell.angle_gamma   90.00
#
_symmetry.space_group_name_H-M   'P 1'
#
loop_
_entity.id
_entity.type
_entity.pdbx_description
1 polymer ?
#
loop_
_entity_poly.entity_id
_entity_poly.type
_entity_poly.pdbx_seq_one_letter_code
_entity_poly.pdbx_strand_id
1 'polypeptide(L)'
;MSEQKHEHEHTHNHEHTHRHSHHHSPEAKKKQLNRISKAIGHLQHVKLMIENDEDCAEVLMQLSAVNSATRNLGKEIINEHMTHCITHAIEDGDTEAVEEFQKAVRKFM
;
A
#
# COMPACT_ATOMS: atom_id res chain seq x y z
N MET A 1 -10.39 26.58 -25.46
CA MET A 1 -10.36 26.27 -25.12
C MET A 1 -10.49 25.53 -24.35
N SER A 2 -10.58 25.39 -24.34
CA SER A 2 -10.67 24.77 -23.74
C SER A 2 -10.84 23.95 -23.09
N GLU A 3 -10.93 23.76 -23.13
CA GLU A 3 -11.07 23.11 -22.65
C GLU A 3 -11.25 22.26 -22.01
N GLN A 4 -11.33 22.21 -22.06
CA GLN A 4 -11.43 21.52 -21.51
C GLN A 4 -11.73 20.72 -20.85
N LYS A 5 -11.90 20.65 -20.88
CA LYS A 5 -12.16 20.02 -20.39
C LYS A 5 -12.37 19.16 -19.77
N HIS A 6 -12.54 19.18 -19.85
CA HIS A 6 -12.69 18.40 -19.38
C HIS A 6 -13.03 17.57 -18.74
N GLU A 7 -13.16 17.49 -18.77
CA GLU A 7 -13.45 16.80 -18.32
C GLU A 7 -13.67 15.95 -17.77
N HIS A 8 -13.77 15.94 -17.86
CA HIS A 8 -13.89 15.12 -17.40
C HIS A 8 -14.24 14.33 -16.81
N GLU A 9 -14.32 14.31 -16.88
CA GLU A 9 -14.57 13.64 -16.44
C GLU A 9 -14.85 12.82 -15.92
N HIS A 10 -14.96 12.82 -15.96
CA HIS A 10 -15.12 12.01 -15.59
C HIS A 10 -15.53 11.21 -15.04
N THR A 11 -15.63 11.28 -15.03
CA THR A 11 -15.98 10.63 -14.77
C THR A 11 -16.10 9.74 -14.42
N HIS A 12 -16.06 9.54 -14.42
CA HIS A 12 -16.13 8.64 -14.37
C HIS A 12 -16.25 7.95 -13.74
N ASN A 13 -16.28 7.99 -13.51
CA ASN A 13 -16.37 7.36 -13.08
C ASN A 13 -16.61 6.79 -12.35
N HIS A 14 -16.85 6.82 -11.89
CA HIS A 14 -17.15 6.30 -11.21
C HIS A 14 -17.54 5.40 -10.90
N GLU A 15 -17.85 5.13 -11.43
CA GLU A 15 -18.27 4.15 -11.23
C GLU A 15 -17.73 3.23 -10.72
N HIS A 16 -16.89 3.11 -10.66
CA HIS A 16 -16.31 2.26 -10.15
C HIS A 16 -16.47 2.07 -9.03
N THR A 17 -16.96 2.46 -8.88
CA THR A 17 -17.32 2.39 -7.93
C THR A 17 -17.23 1.46 -6.93
N HIS A 18 -16.95 0.41 -7.11
CA HIS A 18 -16.77 -0.51 -6.10
C HIS A 18 -15.45 -0.45 -5.44
N ARG A 19 -14.66 0.48 -5.89
CA ARG A 19 -13.45 0.64 -5.20
C ARG A 19 -13.69 1.45 -4.02
N HIS A 20 -13.33 0.95 -2.88
CA HIS A 20 -13.53 1.67 -1.64
C HIS A 20 -12.32 2.50 -1.36
N SER A 21 -12.52 3.79 -1.24
CA SER A 21 -11.44 4.61 -0.79
C SER A 21 -11.18 4.34 0.66
N HIS A 22 -9.92 4.41 1.03
CA HIS A 22 -9.55 4.14 2.39
C HIS A 22 -9.39 5.43 3.13
N HIS A 23 -10.08 5.52 4.25
CA HIS A 23 -9.93 6.68 5.09
C HIS A 23 -9.05 6.30 6.24
N HIS A 24 -7.76 6.48 6.04
CA HIS A 24 -6.83 6.35 7.14
C HIS A 24 -6.87 7.63 7.95
N SER A 25 -6.69 7.52 9.26
CA SER A 25 -6.52 8.71 10.07
C SER A 25 -5.28 9.46 9.57
N PRO A 26 -5.23 10.79 9.74
CA PRO A 26 -4.05 11.52 9.31
C PRO A 26 -2.76 11.02 9.94
N GLU A 27 -2.81 10.59 11.18
CA GLU A 27 -1.63 10.06 11.85
C GLU A 27 -1.20 8.73 11.28
N ALA A 28 -2.15 7.84 11.03
CA ALA A 28 -1.84 6.53 10.46
C ALA A 28 -1.25 6.69 9.07
N LYS A 29 -1.83 7.56 8.27
CA LYS A 29 -1.35 7.81 6.93
C LYS A 29 0.07 8.35 6.94
N LYS A 30 0.33 9.32 7.81
CA LYS A 30 1.66 9.90 7.93
C LYS A 30 2.69 8.85 8.32
N LYS A 31 2.32 8.01 9.27
CA LYS A 31 3.20 6.94 9.73
C LYS A 31 3.53 5.96 8.61
N GLN A 32 2.53 5.58 7.84
CA GLN A 32 2.72 4.65 6.75
C GLN A 32 3.58 5.26 5.66
N LEU A 33 3.34 6.52 5.33
CA LEU A 33 4.14 7.21 4.32
C LEU A 33 5.60 7.34 4.76
N ASN A 34 5.83 7.61 6.05
CA ASN A 34 7.18 7.69 6.58
C ASN A 34 7.89 6.35 6.47
N ARG A 35 7.19 5.27 6.75
CA ARG A 35 7.76 3.92 6.64
C ARG A 35 8.11 3.59 5.20
N ILE A 36 7.23 3.92 4.27
CA ILE A 36 7.50 3.70 2.86
C ILE A 36 8.70 4.52 2.41
N SER A 37 8.78 5.77 2.83
CA SER A 37 9.91 6.62 2.46
C SER A 37 11.23 6.04 2.95
N LYS A 38 11.24 5.50 4.16
CA LYS A 38 12.44 4.86 4.70
C LYS A 38 12.81 3.63 3.89
N ALA A 39 11.82 2.83 3.50
CA ALA A 39 12.09 1.64 2.71
C ALA A 39 12.64 2.01 1.34
N ILE A 40 12.11 3.07 0.74
CA ILE A 40 12.61 3.54 -0.55
C ILE A 40 14.07 3.97 -0.42
N GLY A 41 14.38 4.75 0.61
CA GLY A 41 15.76 5.18 0.83
C GLY A 41 16.69 4.01 1.08
N HIS A 42 16.21 3.02 1.81
CA HIS A 42 17.00 1.83 2.09
C HIS A 42 17.26 1.03 0.81
N LEU A 43 16.26 0.91 -0.06
CA LEU A 43 16.43 0.23 -1.34
C LEU A 43 17.40 0.98 -2.25
N GLN A 44 17.37 2.31 -2.22
CA GLN A 44 18.34 3.10 -2.96
C GLN A 44 19.76 2.83 -2.49
N HIS A 45 19.92 2.66 -1.19
CA HIS A 45 21.22 2.32 -0.63
C HIS A 45 21.68 0.94 -1.11
N VAL A 46 20.75 -0.03 -1.12
CA VAL A 46 21.07 -1.37 -1.63
C VAL A 46 21.48 -1.31 -3.09
N LYS A 47 20.81 -0.48 -3.86
CA LYS A 47 21.17 -0.30 -5.28
C LYS A 47 22.62 0.17 -5.41
N LEU A 48 23.00 1.14 -4.60
CA LEU A 48 24.39 1.64 -4.60
C LEU A 48 25.38 0.55 -4.20
N MET A 49 25.02 -0.25 -3.21
CA MET A 49 25.87 -1.35 -2.79
C MET A 49 26.15 -2.31 -3.94
N ILE A 50 25.10 -2.64 -4.70
CA ILE A 50 25.24 -3.52 -5.83
C ILE A 50 26.10 -2.88 -6.93
N GLU A 51 25.86 -1.60 -7.20
CA GLU A 51 26.65 -0.87 -8.19
C GLU A 51 28.14 -0.83 -7.82
N ASN A 52 28.41 -0.80 -6.54
CA ASN A 52 29.79 -0.73 -6.04
C ASN A 52 30.39 -2.11 -5.76
N ASP A 53 29.70 -3.17 -6.15
CA ASP A 53 30.18 -4.54 -5.98
C ASP A 53 30.49 -4.87 -4.53
N GLU A 54 29.65 -4.40 -3.62
CA GLU A 54 29.87 -4.68 -2.21
C GLU A 54 29.54 -6.14 -1.89
N ASP A 55 30.01 -6.57 -0.73
CA ASP A 55 29.89 -7.94 -0.31
C ASP A 55 28.45 -8.44 -0.35
N CYS A 56 28.24 -9.61 -0.95
CA CYS A 56 26.90 -10.16 -1.13
C CYS A 56 26.18 -10.39 0.19
N ALA A 57 26.90 -10.82 1.20
CA ALA A 57 26.27 -11.06 2.50
C ALA A 57 25.73 -9.76 3.08
N GLU A 58 26.46 -8.66 2.92
CA GLU A 58 25.99 -7.36 3.37
C GLU A 58 24.75 -6.93 2.61
N VAL A 59 24.77 -7.11 1.29
CA VAL A 59 23.60 -6.76 0.46
C VAL A 59 22.39 -7.54 0.92
N LEU A 60 22.55 -8.83 1.16
CA LEU A 60 21.44 -9.68 1.60
C LEU A 60 20.91 -9.26 2.96
N MET A 61 21.79 -8.86 3.86
CA MET A 61 21.35 -8.38 5.17
C MET A 61 20.51 -7.12 5.04
N GLN A 62 20.92 -6.22 4.17
CA GLN A 62 20.16 -4.99 3.94
C GLN A 62 18.82 -5.28 3.32
N LEU A 63 18.78 -6.19 2.34
CA LEU A 63 17.51 -6.60 1.73
C LEU A 63 16.59 -7.26 2.73
N SER A 64 17.13 -8.04 3.62
CA SER A 64 16.35 -8.68 4.67
C SER A 64 15.67 -7.63 5.55
N ALA A 65 16.38 -6.56 5.87
CA ALA A 65 15.82 -5.48 6.66
C ALA A 65 14.67 -4.78 5.93
N VAL A 66 14.85 -4.54 4.62
CA VAL A 66 13.79 -3.94 3.81
C VAL A 66 12.58 -4.86 3.78
N ASN A 67 12.80 -6.14 3.58
CA ASN A 67 11.73 -7.12 3.54
C ASN A 67 10.92 -7.11 4.83
N SER A 68 11.60 -7.10 5.98
CA SER A 68 10.93 -7.05 7.28
C SER A 68 10.12 -5.77 7.46
N ALA A 69 10.69 -4.64 7.06
CA ALA A 69 9.99 -3.36 7.19
C ALA A 69 8.73 -3.35 6.34
N THR A 70 8.82 -3.87 5.12
CA THR A 70 7.68 -3.93 4.20
C THR A 70 6.59 -4.86 4.73
N ARG A 71 6.98 -6.02 5.26
CA ARG A 71 6.02 -6.95 5.83
C ARG A 71 5.31 -6.34 7.05
N ASN A 72 6.04 -5.64 7.89
CA ASN A 72 5.43 -5.01 9.06
C ASN A 72 4.44 -3.92 8.66
N LEU A 73 4.77 -3.15 7.62
CA LEU A 73 3.85 -2.16 7.11
C LEU A 73 2.60 -2.82 6.55
N GLY A 74 2.77 -3.92 5.81
CA GLY A 74 1.62 -4.65 5.27
C GLY A 74 0.71 -5.16 6.36
N LYS A 75 1.28 -5.69 7.44
CA LYS A 75 0.49 -6.16 8.57
C LYS A 75 -0.31 -5.03 9.20
N GLU A 76 0.30 -3.86 9.28
CA GLU A 76 -0.38 -2.71 9.85
C GLU A 76 -1.56 -2.28 8.99
N ILE A 77 -1.36 -2.30 7.67
CA ILE A 77 -2.43 -1.95 6.74
C ILE A 77 -3.56 -2.95 6.81
N ILE A 78 -3.24 -4.24 6.87
CA ILE A 78 -4.24 -5.28 7.01
C ILE A 78 -5.07 -5.05 8.27
N ASN A 79 -4.40 -4.76 9.37
CA ASN A 79 -5.07 -4.55 10.63
C ASN A 79 -6.03 -3.37 10.57
N GLU A 80 -5.61 -2.31 9.91
CA GLU A 80 -6.43 -1.13 9.75
C GLU A 80 -7.66 -1.41 8.89
N HIS A 81 -7.49 -2.17 7.81
CA HIS A 81 -8.60 -2.57 6.96
C HIS A 81 -9.62 -3.40 7.73
N MET A 82 -9.14 -4.33 8.56
CA MET A 82 -10.04 -5.12 9.37
C MET A 82 -10.87 -4.25 10.29
N THR A 83 -10.24 -3.23 10.87
CA THR A 83 -10.93 -2.40 11.85
C THR A 83 -11.94 -1.45 11.20
N HIS A 84 -11.62 -0.90 10.04
CA HIS A 84 -12.43 0.16 9.45
C HIS A 84 -13.19 -0.27 8.21
N CYS A 85 -12.47 -0.75 7.21
CA CYS A 85 -13.07 -0.97 5.89
C CYS A 85 -13.89 -2.23 5.83
N ILE A 86 -13.40 -3.31 6.42
CA ILE A 86 -14.11 -4.59 6.38
C ILE A 86 -15.36 -4.56 7.22
N THR A 87 -15.30 -3.90 8.37
CA THR A 87 -16.48 -3.76 9.22
C THR A 87 -17.60 -3.07 8.46
N HIS A 88 -17.27 -1.98 7.75
CA HIS A 88 -18.27 -1.28 6.95
C HIS A 88 -18.79 -2.13 5.80
N ALA A 89 -17.89 -2.86 5.14
CA ALA A 89 -18.32 -3.72 4.03
C ALA A 89 -19.28 -4.79 4.50
N ILE A 90 -19.03 -5.38 5.67
CA ILE A 90 -19.91 -6.40 6.22
C ILE A 90 -21.26 -5.79 6.56
N GLU A 91 -21.27 -4.63 7.18
CA GLU A 91 -22.50 -3.95 7.55
C GLU A 91 -23.35 -3.61 6.33
N ASP A 92 -22.69 -3.25 5.22
CA ASP A 92 -23.35 -2.88 4.00
C ASP A 92 -23.69 -4.07 3.12
N GLY A 93 -23.31 -5.26 3.53
CA GLY A 93 -23.53 -6.46 2.73
C GLY A 93 -22.68 -6.54 1.49
N ASP A 94 -21.56 -5.84 1.47
CA ASP A 94 -20.67 -5.80 0.31
C ASP A 94 -19.71 -6.99 0.36
N THR A 95 -20.22 -8.14 -0.06
CA THR A 95 -19.42 -9.37 -0.01
C THR A 95 -18.26 -9.33 -0.98
N GLU A 96 -18.40 -8.60 -2.06
CA GLU A 96 -17.34 -8.50 -3.05
C GLU A 96 -16.10 -7.82 -2.46
N ALA A 97 -16.30 -6.75 -1.71
CA ALA A 97 -15.19 -6.05 -1.07
C ALA A 97 -14.49 -6.96 -0.06
N VAL A 98 -15.26 -7.74 0.68
CA VAL A 98 -14.68 -8.68 1.65
C VAL A 98 -13.84 -9.73 0.94
N GLU A 99 -14.34 -10.28 -0.16
CA GLU A 99 -13.61 -11.29 -0.90
C GLU A 99 -12.32 -10.74 -1.51
N GLU A 100 -12.40 -9.54 -2.03
CA GLU A 100 -11.22 -8.90 -2.61
C GLU A 100 -10.13 -8.69 -1.56
N PHE A 101 -10.55 -8.26 -0.39
CA PHE A 101 -9.59 -8.06 0.69
C PHE A 101 -8.96 -9.38 1.11
N GLN A 102 -9.77 -10.43 1.20
CA GLN A 102 -9.24 -11.75 1.56
C GLN A 102 -8.21 -12.24 0.55
N LYS A 103 -8.47 -12.01 -0.73
CA LYS A 103 -7.52 -12.35 -1.78
C LYS A 103 -6.22 -11.59 -1.61
N ALA A 104 -6.31 -10.29 -1.34
CA ALA A 104 -5.13 -9.45 -1.18
C ALA A 104 -4.30 -9.92 0.00
N VAL A 105 -4.96 -10.25 1.12
CA VAL A 105 -4.25 -10.75 2.30
C VAL A 105 -3.51 -12.04 1.99
N ARG A 106 -4.20 -12.96 1.31
CA ARG A 106 -3.56 -14.23 0.97
C ARG A 106 -2.35 -14.04 0.08
N LYS A 107 -2.43 -13.13 -0.87
CA LYS A 107 -1.30 -12.85 -1.75
C LYS A 107 -0.14 -12.22 -1.00
N PHE A 108 -0.46 -11.38 -0.04
CA PHE A 108 0.58 -10.70 0.71
C PHE A 108 1.28 -11.65 1.69
N MET A 109 0.51 -12.52 2.32
CA MET A 109 1.06 -13.47 3.26
C MET A 109 1.67 -14.65 2.53
#